data_eae06505b3b7854a01711d4aad5ed6da
#
_entry.id   eae06505b3b7854a01711d4aad5ed6da
#
_cell.length_a   1.000
_cell.length_b   1.000
_cell.length_c   1.000
_cell.angle_alpha   90.00
_cell.angle_beta   90.00
_cell.angle_gamma   90.00
#
_symmetry.space_group_name_H-M   'P 1'
#
loop_
_entity.id
_entity.type
_entity.pdbx_description
1 polymer ?
#
loop_
_entity_poly.entity_id
_entity_poly.type
_entity_poly.pdbx_seq_one_letter_code
_entity_poly.pdbx_strand_id
1 'polypeptide(L)'
;RVGSFEDTFNYVNEKGARKGYGYELLETLSGYTGWQFEYVTCDWSDCFEKLENGEIDIMGDISYTEDRAGEMLFSDEPMGVEKYYLYADLSRADISASDFKTLNGKKIGVLMGTEPEVMLTEWEEKYGLKTQHVNISNNEDVKQKLANHEIDCFVSLEESCWAELGISTITRVGK
;
A
#
# COMPACT_ATOMS: atom_id res chain seq x y z
N ARG A 1 -0.21 16.19 -18.61
CA ARG A 1 0.29 14.80 -18.73
C ARG A 1 0.24 14.17 -17.36
N VAL A 2 -0.24 12.93 -17.28
CA VAL A 2 -0.42 12.17 -16.03
C VAL A 2 0.44 10.91 -16.09
N GLY A 3 1.27 10.68 -15.07
CA GLY A 3 2.00 9.43 -14.90
C GLY A 3 1.02 8.28 -14.63
N SER A 4 1.15 7.19 -15.37
CA SER A 4 0.27 6.04 -15.28
C SER A 4 1.09 4.77 -15.06
N PHE A 5 1.03 4.28 -13.85
CA PHE A 5 1.54 2.98 -13.43
C PHE A 5 0.37 2.06 -13.05
N GLU A 6 0.57 0.77 -13.11
CA GLU A 6 -0.48 -0.20 -12.79
C GLU A 6 -0.37 -0.64 -11.33
N ASP A 7 -1.49 -0.53 -10.62
CA ASP A 7 -1.67 -1.00 -9.25
C ASP A 7 -3.14 -1.37 -8.98
N THR A 8 -3.53 -1.52 -7.72
CA THR A 8 -4.91 -1.84 -7.32
C THR A 8 -5.89 -0.70 -7.66
N PHE A 9 -5.42 0.55 -7.69
CA PHE A 9 -6.24 1.74 -7.92
C PHE A 9 -6.23 2.21 -9.38
N ASN A 10 -5.28 1.72 -10.17
CA ASN A 10 -5.09 2.08 -11.58
C ASN A 10 -4.68 0.85 -12.38
N TYR A 11 -5.50 0.40 -13.28
CA TYR A 11 -5.21 -0.77 -14.11
C TYR A 11 -5.83 -0.65 -15.50
N VAL A 12 -5.31 -1.45 -16.41
CA VAL A 12 -5.88 -1.59 -17.76
C VAL A 12 -6.62 -2.93 -17.80
N ASN A 13 -7.91 -2.90 -18.14
CA ASN A 13 -8.69 -4.13 -18.22
C ASN A 13 -8.38 -4.93 -19.50
N GLU A 14 -8.94 -6.13 -19.62
CA GLU A 14 -8.75 -7.03 -20.77
C GLU A 14 -9.13 -6.40 -22.13
N LYS A 15 -9.93 -5.34 -22.13
CA LYS A 15 -10.35 -4.59 -23.33
C LYS A 15 -9.44 -3.40 -23.65
N GLY A 16 -8.36 -3.22 -22.88
CA GLY A 16 -7.44 -2.10 -23.05
C GLY A 16 -7.96 -0.77 -22.48
N ALA A 17 -9.04 -0.78 -21.71
CA ALA A 17 -9.58 0.43 -21.09
C ALA A 17 -8.99 0.65 -19.70
N ARG A 18 -8.59 1.89 -19.40
CA ARG A 18 -8.14 2.30 -18.07
C ARG A 18 -9.30 2.26 -17.09
N LYS A 19 -9.03 1.76 -15.92
CA LYS A 19 -9.98 1.54 -14.82
C LYS A 19 -9.31 1.77 -13.48
N GLY A 20 -10.13 1.85 -12.44
CA GLY A 20 -9.72 1.99 -11.07
C GLY A 20 -10.01 3.37 -10.49
N TYR A 21 -9.93 3.46 -9.18
CA TYR A 21 -10.32 4.65 -8.42
C TYR A 21 -9.53 5.90 -8.83
N GLY A 22 -8.20 5.78 -8.99
CA GLY A 22 -7.36 6.91 -9.37
C GLY A 22 -7.70 7.44 -10.76
N TYR A 23 -7.90 6.56 -11.73
CA TYR A 23 -8.34 6.97 -13.07
C TYR A 23 -9.72 7.66 -13.03
N GLU A 24 -10.69 7.07 -12.35
CA GLU A 24 -12.06 7.62 -12.28
C GLU A 24 -12.11 8.97 -11.57
N LEU A 25 -11.26 9.17 -10.56
CA LEU A 25 -11.11 10.47 -9.89
C LEU A 25 -10.56 11.53 -10.86
N LEU A 26 -9.51 11.21 -11.60
CA LEU A 26 -8.94 12.14 -12.60
C LEU A 26 -9.95 12.49 -13.71
N GLU A 27 -10.69 11.51 -14.23
CA GLU A 27 -11.77 11.76 -15.18
C GLU A 27 -12.87 12.66 -14.59
N THR A 28 -13.18 12.51 -13.32
CA THR A 28 -14.11 13.38 -12.61
C THR A 28 -13.56 14.81 -12.52
N LEU A 29 -12.29 14.98 -12.17
CA LEU A 29 -11.62 16.28 -12.16
C LEU A 29 -11.60 16.93 -13.54
N SER A 30 -11.40 16.15 -14.61
CA SER A 30 -11.50 16.62 -15.99
C SER A 30 -12.88 17.27 -16.26
N GLY A 31 -13.95 16.64 -15.77
CA GLY A 31 -15.31 17.17 -15.90
C GLY A 31 -15.52 18.52 -15.19
N TYR A 32 -14.86 18.76 -14.06
CA TYR A 32 -14.96 20.02 -13.32
C TYR A 32 -14.03 21.11 -13.84
N THR A 33 -12.81 20.74 -14.24
CA THR A 33 -11.77 21.71 -14.63
C THR A 33 -11.76 22.02 -16.12
N GLY A 34 -12.31 21.12 -16.94
CA GLY A 34 -12.15 21.14 -18.39
C GLY A 34 -10.76 20.70 -18.87
N TRP A 35 -9.92 20.18 -17.98
CA TRP A 35 -8.61 19.65 -18.35
C TRP A 35 -8.75 18.38 -19.18
N GLN A 36 -7.84 18.21 -20.12
CA GLN A 36 -7.71 16.97 -20.88
C GLN A 36 -6.43 16.27 -20.45
N PHE A 37 -6.56 15.03 -20.01
CA PHE A 37 -5.43 14.25 -19.53
C PHE A 37 -4.82 13.40 -20.65
N GLU A 38 -3.52 13.46 -20.75
CA GLU A 38 -2.68 12.56 -21.55
C GLU A 38 -1.92 11.64 -20.58
N TYR A 39 -2.16 10.33 -20.67
CA TYR A 39 -1.57 9.35 -19.78
C TYR A 39 -0.24 8.85 -20.34
N VAL A 40 0.84 9.04 -19.58
CA VAL A 40 2.19 8.58 -19.90
C VAL A 40 2.48 7.33 -19.05
N THR A 41 2.63 6.17 -19.69
CA THR A 41 2.94 4.93 -18.99
C THR A 41 4.36 4.97 -18.45
N CYS A 42 4.52 4.65 -17.18
CA CYS A 42 5.79 4.56 -16.45
C CYS A 42 5.66 3.53 -15.34
N ASP A 43 6.75 2.98 -14.83
CA ASP A 43 6.75 2.30 -13.55
C ASP A 43 6.80 3.31 -12.39
N TRP A 44 6.67 2.84 -11.16
CA TRP A 44 6.61 3.72 -9.99
C TRP A 44 7.81 4.68 -9.89
N SER A 45 9.02 4.17 -10.01
CA SER A 45 10.25 4.97 -9.90
C SER A 45 10.44 5.91 -11.08
N ASP A 46 10.19 5.44 -12.31
CA ASP A 46 10.27 6.22 -13.54
C ASP A 46 9.25 7.38 -13.56
N CYS A 47 8.05 7.17 -12.98
CA CYS A 47 7.06 8.23 -12.84
C CYS A 47 7.56 9.39 -11.95
N PHE A 48 8.29 9.12 -10.87
CA PHE A 48 8.89 10.17 -10.03
C PHE A 48 9.93 10.97 -10.80
N GLU A 49 10.85 10.30 -11.51
CA GLU A 49 11.85 10.99 -12.34
C GLU A 49 11.17 11.86 -13.42
N LYS A 50 10.13 11.36 -14.05
CA LYS A 50 9.36 12.10 -15.06
C LYS A 50 8.64 13.31 -14.48
N LEU A 51 8.14 13.21 -13.25
CA LEU A 51 7.53 14.33 -12.55
C LEU A 51 8.56 15.43 -12.25
N GLU A 52 9.72 15.08 -11.71
CA GLU A 52 10.82 15.99 -11.43
C GLU A 52 11.34 16.70 -12.69
N ASN A 53 11.48 15.94 -13.77
CA ASN A 53 11.97 16.47 -15.06
C ASN A 53 10.91 17.23 -15.87
N GLY A 54 9.66 17.27 -15.39
CA GLY A 54 8.56 17.91 -16.09
C GLY A 54 8.10 17.19 -17.36
N GLU A 55 8.39 15.90 -17.49
CA GLU A 55 7.86 15.05 -18.56
C GLU A 55 6.41 14.68 -18.31
N ILE A 56 6.00 14.58 -17.05
CA ILE A 56 4.61 14.54 -16.60
C ILE A 56 4.33 15.69 -15.63
N ASP A 57 3.06 16.06 -15.51
CA ASP A 57 2.63 17.20 -14.71
C ASP A 57 1.92 16.76 -13.42
N ILE A 58 1.36 15.56 -13.41
CA ILE A 58 0.57 15.00 -12.30
C ILE A 58 0.92 13.52 -12.13
N MET A 59 0.98 13.09 -10.89
CA MET A 59 1.04 11.70 -10.48
C MET A 59 0.02 11.47 -9.35
N GLY A 60 -0.87 10.50 -9.49
CA GLY A 60 -1.86 10.13 -8.47
C GLY A 60 -1.33 9.04 -7.53
N ASP A 61 -2.12 8.72 -6.52
CA ASP A 61 -1.90 7.60 -5.59
C ASP A 61 -0.55 7.64 -4.84
N ILE A 62 -0.07 8.87 -4.55
CA ILE A 62 1.17 9.09 -3.81
C ILE A 62 0.84 9.41 -2.36
N SER A 63 1.33 8.59 -1.43
CA SER A 63 1.24 8.89 0.00
C SER A 63 2.04 10.15 0.34
N TYR A 64 1.42 11.05 1.10
CA TYR A 64 2.09 12.25 1.60
C TYR A 64 3.18 11.88 2.60
N THR A 65 4.38 12.42 2.40
CA THR A 65 5.46 12.45 3.40
C THR A 65 6.10 13.83 3.39
N GLU A 66 6.70 14.24 4.51
CA GLU A 66 7.41 15.54 4.62
C GLU A 66 8.54 15.65 3.59
N ASP A 67 9.26 14.57 3.36
CA ASP A 67 10.35 14.53 2.38
C ASP A 67 9.83 14.81 0.97
N ARG A 68 8.76 14.10 0.57
CA ARG A 68 8.13 14.30 -0.74
C ARG A 68 7.51 15.69 -0.89
N ALA A 69 6.93 16.24 0.18
CA ALA A 69 6.37 17.60 0.17
C ALA A 69 7.44 18.69 0.00
N GLY A 70 8.71 18.38 0.29
CA GLY A 70 9.86 19.25 -0.02
C GLY A 70 10.24 19.28 -1.50
N GLU A 71 9.83 18.29 -2.28
CA GLU A 71 10.24 18.10 -3.68
C GLU A 71 9.08 18.31 -4.66
N MET A 72 7.84 18.07 -4.23
CA MET A 72 6.64 18.17 -5.07
C MET A 72 5.46 18.81 -4.36
N LEU A 73 4.51 19.34 -5.11
CA LEU A 73 3.27 19.88 -4.57
C LEU A 73 2.22 18.77 -4.42
N PHE A 74 1.58 18.76 -3.27
CA PHE A 74 0.41 17.92 -3.01
C PHE A 74 -0.89 18.73 -3.11
N SER A 75 -1.99 18.05 -3.41
CA SER A 75 -3.33 18.65 -3.31
C SER A 75 -3.67 18.96 -1.86
N ASP A 76 -4.45 20.03 -1.61
CA ASP A 76 -4.89 20.40 -0.26
C ASP A 76 -5.74 19.31 0.39
N GLU A 77 -6.53 18.60 -0.42
CA GLU A 77 -7.35 17.48 0.04
C GLU A 77 -6.81 16.16 -0.53
N PRO A 78 -6.70 15.12 0.29
CA PRO A 78 -6.23 13.82 -0.17
C PRO A 78 -7.27 13.15 -1.07
N MET A 79 -6.82 12.40 -2.06
CA MET A 79 -7.73 11.60 -2.90
C MET A 79 -8.33 10.40 -2.14
N GLY A 80 -7.72 9.99 -1.05
CA GLY A 80 -8.16 8.89 -0.20
C GLY A 80 -7.26 8.74 1.02
N VAL A 81 -7.61 7.80 1.88
CA VAL A 81 -6.82 7.44 3.06
C VAL A 81 -6.57 5.94 3.04
N GLU A 82 -5.32 5.56 2.90
CA GLU A 82 -4.90 4.18 3.03
C GLU A 82 -4.92 3.75 4.51
N LYS A 83 -5.42 2.55 4.73
CA LYS A 83 -5.40 1.93 6.05
C LYS A 83 -4.68 0.59 5.96
N TYR A 84 -3.64 0.47 6.73
CA TYR A 84 -2.87 -0.75 6.81
C TYR A 84 -3.24 -1.55 8.04
N TYR A 85 -3.34 -2.84 7.88
CA TYR A 85 -3.71 -3.78 8.94
C TYR A 85 -2.68 -4.90 9.02
N LEU A 86 -2.47 -5.38 10.24
CA LEU A 86 -1.74 -6.60 10.49
C LEU A 86 -2.71 -7.78 10.39
N TYR A 87 -2.37 -8.74 9.57
CA TYR A 87 -3.15 -9.93 9.27
C TYR A 87 -2.43 -11.19 9.72
N ALA A 88 -3.17 -12.17 10.25
CA ALA A 88 -2.65 -13.49 10.56
C ALA A 88 -3.72 -14.57 10.42
N ASP A 89 -3.27 -15.81 10.31
CA ASP A 89 -4.11 -16.99 10.49
C ASP A 89 -4.34 -17.19 12.01
N LEU A 90 -5.52 -16.76 12.47
CA LEU A 90 -5.90 -16.87 13.88
C LEU A 90 -6.35 -18.29 14.28
N SER A 91 -6.31 -19.27 13.39
CA SER A 91 -6.42 -20.68 13.77
C SER A 91 -5.17 -21.16 14.52
N ARG A 92 -4.07 -20.45 14.40
CA ARG A 92 -2.82 -20.69 15.14
C ARG A 92 -2.97 -20.26 16.61
N ALA A 93 -2.74 -21.20 17.52
CA ALA A 93 -2.84 -20.95 18.95
C ALA A 93 -1.75 -20.03 19.53
N ASP A 94 -0.70 -19.76 18.76
CA ASP A 94 0.48 -18.99 19.16
C ASP A 94 0.40 -17.49 18.78
N ILE A 95 -0.70 -17.04 18.17
CA ILE A 95 -0.98 -15.65 17.81
C ILE A 95 -2.34 -15.25 18.36
N SER A 96 -2.41 -14.11 19.05
CA SER A 96 -3.65 -13.60 19.64
C SER A 96 -3.87 -12.13 19.28
N ALA A 97 -5.02 -11.80 18.74
CA ALA A 97 -5.44 -10.42 18.50
C ALA A 97 -5.71 -9.63 19.80
N SER A 98 -5.93 -10.30 20.92
CA SER A 98 -6.15 -9.67 22.23
C SER A 98 -4.86 -9.49 23.06
N ASP A 99 -3.76 -10.12 22.66
CA ASP A 99 -2.46 -9.98 23.32
C ASP A 99 -1.34 -9.87 22.28
N PHE A 100 -0.93 -8.64 21.97
CA PHE A 100 0.11 -8.36 20.98
C PHE A 100 1.49 -8.90 21.39
N LYS A 101 1.74 -9.21 22.67
CA LYS A 101 3.01 -9.81 23.10
C LYS A 101 3.25 -11.18 22.46
N THR A 102 2.21 -11.85 21.99
CA THR A 102 2.31 -13.11 21.22
C THR A 102 3.02 -12.93 19.88
N LEU A 103 3.16 -11.69 19.41
CA LEU A 103 3.89 -11.35 18.18
C LEU A 103 5.41 -11.25 18.40
N ASN A 104 5.90 -11.22 19.64
CA ASN A 104 7.35 -11.17 19.89
C ASN A 104 8.06 -12.37 19.25
N GLY A 105 9.12 -12.06 18.50
CA GLY A 105 9.92 -13.05 17.76
C GLY A 105 9.25 -13.56 16.48
N LYS A 106 8.04 -13.13 16.16
CA LYS A 106 7.36 -13.50 14.92
C LYS A 106 7.97 -12.80 13.71
N LYS A 107 7.84 -13.44 12.56
CA LYS A 107 8.23 -12.91 11.26
C LYS A 107 7.04 -12.20 10.65
N ILE A 108 7.16 -10.87 10.46
CA ILE A 108 6.10 -10.05 9.86
C ILE A 108 6.49 -9.66 8.44
N GLY A 109 5.68 -10.10 7.49
CA GLY A 109 5.80 -9.68 6.10
C GLY A 109 5.38 -8.23 5.94
N VAL A 110 6.24 -7.40 5.38
CA VAL A 110 5.95 -5.99 5.07
C VAL A 110 6.70 -5.57 3.81
N LEU A 111 6.14 -4.65 3.04
CA LEU A 111 6.85 -4.07 1.90
C LEU A 111 7.94 -3.13 2.43
N MET A 112 9.17 -3.63 2.48
CA MET A 112 10.31 -2.92 3.08
C MET A 112 10.69 -1.68 2.27
N GLY A 113 11.19 -0.66 2.95
CA GLY A 113 11.55 0.63 2.36
C GLY A 113 10.35 1.51 2.01
N THR A 114 9.17 1.20 2.54
CA THR A 114 7.93 1.93 2.29
C THR A 114 7.25 2.39 3.57
N GLU A 115 6.24 3.25 3.45
CA GLU A 115 5.47 3.78 4.58
C GLU A 115 4.87 2.68 5.49
N PRO A 116 4.30 1.56 4.98
CA PRO A 116 3.87 0.45 5.83
C PRO A 116 4.93 -0.11 6.79
N GLU A 117 6.20 -0.13 6.39
CA GLU A 117 7.29 -0.57 7.29
C GLU A 117 7.54 0.46 8.40
N VAL A 118 7.50 1.75 8.07
CA VAL A 118 7.62 2.82 9.07
C VAL A 118 6.48 2.75 10.08
N MET A 119 5.23 2.62 9.59
CA MET A 119 4.05 2.46 10.43
C MET A 119 4.13 1.22 11.34
N LEU A 120 4.61 0.10 10.80
CA LEU A 120 4.80 -1.12 11.59
C LEU A 120 5.83 -0.91 12.70
N THR A 121 6.97 -0.30 12.38
CA THR A 121 8.03 0.00 13.34
C THR A 121 7.54 0.92 14.48
N GLU A 122 6.85 2.00 14.15
CA GLU A 122 6.26 2.90 15.16
C GLU A 122 5.23 2.17 16.05
N TRP A 123 4.43 1.30 15.44
CA TRP A 123 3.45 0.51 16.17
C TRP A 123 4.12 -0.49 17.13
N GLU A 124 5.19 -1.15 16.68
CA GLU A 124 5.99 -2.06 17.50
C GLU A 124 6.64 -1.35 18.69
N GLU A 125 7.21 -0.18 18.47
CA GLU A 125 7.78 0.66 19.53
C GLU A 125 6.73 1.04 20.56
N LYS A 126 5.54 1.47 20.13
CA LYS A 126 4.41 1.82 20.99
C LYS A 126 4.00 0.68 21.93
N TYR A 127 4.05 -0.55 21.46
CA TYR A 127 3.65 -1.73 22.24
C TYR A 127 4.83 -2.52 22.83
N GLY A 128 6.06 -2.05 22.62
CA GLY A 128 7.28 -2.68 23.13
C GLY A 128 7.51 -4.07 22.54
N LEU A 129 7.21 -4.25 21.26
CA LEU A 129 7.33 -5.51 20.55
C LEU A 129 8.70 -5.61 19.86
N LYS A 130 9.16 -6.85 19.67
CA LYS A 130 10.37 -7.19 18.92
C LYS A 130 10.03 -8.29 17.94
N THR A 131 9.87 -7.93 16.68
CA THR A 131 9.55 -8.83 15.58
C THR A 131 10.69 -8.91 14.57
N GLN A 132 10.52 -9.67 13.50
CA GLN A 132 11.46 -9.76 12.40
C GLN A 132 10.73 -9.35 11.13
N HIS A 133 11.15 -8.26 10.48
CA HIS A 133 10.59 -7.84 9.21
C HIS A 133 11.12 -8.73 8.09
N VAL A 134 10.21 -9.19 7.24
CA VAL A 134 10.50 -9.98 6.04
C VAL A 134 9.91 -9.26 4.84
N ASN A 135 10.72 -8.98 3.84
CA ASN A 135 10.24 -8.30 2.64
C ASN A 135 9.17 -9.13 1.92
N ILE A 136 8.09 -8.49 1.56
CA ILE A 136 7.05 -9.03 0.67
C ILE A 136 6.91 -8.10 -0.54
N SER A 137 6.43 -8.62 -1.67
CA SER A 137 6.32 -7.84 -2.91
C SER A 137 4.88 -7.67 -3.40
N ASN A 138 4.03 -8.67 -3.21
CA ASN A 138 2.64 -8.68 -3.65
C ASN A 138 1.84 -9.78 -2.93
N ASN A 139 0.54 -9.84 -3.18
CA ASN A 139 -0.36 -10.79 -2.52
C ASN A 139 -0.01 -12.26 -2.80
N GLU A 140 0.53 -12.58 -3.97
CA GLU A 140 0.93 -13.95 -4.27
C GLU A 140 2.18 -14.36 -3.50
N ASP A 141 3.15 -13.46 -3.38
CA ASP A 141 4.35 -13.65 -2.55
C ASP A 141 3.98 -13.84 -1.07
N VAL A 142 3.01 -13.06 -0.56
CA VAL A 142 2.45 -13.23 0.80
C VAL A 142 1.89 -14.65 1.00
N LYS A 143 1.05 -15.11 0.06
CA LYS A 143 0.46 -16.46 0.14
C LYS A 143 1.53 -17.55 0.17
N GLN A 144 2.53 -17.44 -0.70
CA GLN A 144 3.64 -18.39 -0.76
C GLN A 144 4.45 -18.39 0.53
N LYS A 145 4.81 -17.22 1.06
CA LYS A 145 5.58 -17.08 2.30
C LYS A 145 4.82 -17.59 3.53
N LEU A 146 3.50 -17.35 3.59
CA LEU A 146 2.65 -17.94 4.64
C LEU A 146 2.63 -19.48 4.55
N ALA A 147 2.43 -20.03 3.36
CA ALA A 147 2.39 -21.48 3.14
C ALA A 147 3.72 -22.16 3.48
N ASN A 148 4.84 -21.48 3.21
CA ASN A 148 6.18 -21.98 3.48
C ASN A 148 6.67 -21.68 4.91
N HIS A 149 5.86 -21.05 5.76
CA HIS A 149 6.24 -20.59 7.11
C HIS A 149 7.44 -19.63 7.13
N GLU A 150 7.62 -18.88 6.06
CA GLU A 150 8.64 -17.83 5.96
C GLU A 150 8.19 -16.56 6.68
N ILE A 151 6.88 -16.34 6.78
CA ILE A 151 6.24 -15.29 7.58
C ILE A 151 5.13 -15.90 8.47
N ASP A 152 4.86 -15.27 9.60
CA ASP A 152 3.81 -15.65 10.55
C ASP A 152 2.54 -14.80 10.40
N CYS A 153 2.73 -13.54 10.03
CA CYS A 153 1.73 -12.54 9.78
C CYS A 153 2.27 -11.50 8.79
N PHE A 154 1.46 -10.57 8.36
CA PHE A 154 1.89 -9.55 7.38
C PHE A 154 1.06 -8.27 7.48
N VAL A 155 1.62 -7.18 6.99
CA VAL A 155 0.95 -5.88 6.86
C VAL A 155 0.46 -5.72 5.43
N SER A 156 -0.81 -5.38 5.27
CA SER A 156 -1.42 -5.06 3.98
C SER A 156 -2.52 -4.02 4.14
N LEU A 157 -2.95 -3.44 3.01
CA LEU A 157 -4.16 -2.64 2.93
C LEU A 157 -5.39 -3.46 3.34
N GLU A 158 -6.50 -2.77 3.64
CA GLU A 158 -7.80 -3.40 3.89
C GLU A 158 -8.28 -4.13 2.62
N GLU A 159 -8.16 -5.45 2.62
CA GLU A 159 -8.54 -6.29 1.49
C GLU A 159 -9.46 -7.44 1.92
N SER A 160 -10.56 -7.60 1.19
CA SER A 160 -11.51 -8.69 1.46
C SER A 160 -11.00 -10.08 1.08
N CYS A 161 -10.02 -10.18 0.19
CA CYS A 161 -9.49 -11.46 -0.29
C CYS A 161 -8.82 -12.29 0.82
N TRP A 162 -8.33 -11.67 1.88
CA TRP A 162 -7.68 -12.38 2.99
C TRP A 162 -8.66 -13.22 3.80
N ALA A 163 -9.90 -12.75 3.98
CA ALA A 163 -10.92 -13.48 4.71
C ALA A 163 -11.30 -14.82 4.03
N GLU A 164 -11.28 -14.87 2.71
CA GLU A 164 -11.55 -16.09 1.94
C GLU A 164 -10.48 -17.17 2.17
N LEU A 165 -9.28 -16.77 2.58
CA LEU A 165 -8.16 -17.66 2.92
C LEU A 165 -8.10 -18.03 4.41
N GLY A 166 -9.11 -17.66 5.20
CA GLY A 166 -9.12 -17.88 6.66
C GLY A 166 -8.16 -16.96 7.43
N ILE A 167 -7.66 -15.91 6.79
CA ILE A 167 -6.77 -14.92 7.39
C ILE A 167 -7.61 -13.79 7.95
N SER A 168 -7.32 -13.37 9.16
CA SER A 168 -8.09 -12.36 9.89
C SER A 168 -7.21 -11.18 10.26
N THR A 169 -7.85 -10.02 10.38
CA THR A 169 -7.21 -8.81 10.90
C THR A 169 -6.88 -8.96 12.37
N ILE A 170 -5.64 -8.69 12.75
CA ILE A 170 -5.24 -8.57 14.15
C ILE A 170 -5.56 -7.16 14.64
N THR A 171 -5.05 -6.15 13.96
CA THR A 171 -5.23 -4.75 14.33
C THR A 171 -4.86 -3.84 13.18
N ARG A 172 -5.28 -2.57 13.26
CA ARG A 172 -4.77 -1.52 12.39
C ARG A 172 -3.37 -1.10 12.85
N VAL A 173 -2.44 -0.96 11.90
CA VAL A 173 -1.13 -0.35 12.11
C VAL A 173 -1.14 1.07 11.51
N GLY A 174 -0.39 1.99 12.15
CA GLY A 174 -0.43 3.41 11.78
C GLY A 174 -1.52 4.20 12.51
N LYS A 175 -1.66 5.46 12.13
CA LYS A 175 -2.57 6.44 12.75
C LYS A 175 -3.98 6.38 12.19
#